data_eea0f633169223ab0a88d4952c436d56
#
_entry.id   eea0f633169223ab0a88d4952c436d56
#
_cell.length_a   1.000
_cell.length_b   1.000
_cell.length_c   1.000
_cell.angle_alpha   90.00
_cell.angle_beta   90.00
_cell.angle_gamma   90.00
#
_symmetry.space_group_name_H-M   'P 1'
#
loop_
_entity.id
_entity.type
_entity.pdbx_description
1 polymer ?
#
loop_
_entity_poly.entity_id
_entity_poly.type
_entity_poly.pdbx_seq_one_letter_code
_entity_poly.pdbx_strand_id
1 'polypeptide(L)'
;MGCAQGDCCASRTENTVISLPNTFDHSTPWKLYNHLIGHIPEDIVVTDYCLGTHWSYVDTNKGMGVSFTCSGGAPRQFTMDLRGLPLRTVAELSKSWNMAEATLGVAALNAYYCQKVLLDPLGCVYDEPVQLPDGSIRKMDAFELFREESTGKKVTVVGHFPHVERIAEYASELTVLERDCSSALDTPDPACEYVVPSQDYVFITGVTFINKTAPRLIDLAQKAKTIFVGPSVIMSPFLFSWGIDMLAGSVVNDPEEVAFNVKNGAGKFFGTALQMAALRPHE
;
A
#
# COMPACT_ATOMS: atom_id res chain seq x y z
N MET A 1 45.75 -41.00 -26.31
CA MET A 1 44.54 -41.60 -25.70
C MET A 1 44.56 -41.27 -24.23
N GLY A 2 43.81 -40.31 -23.81
CA GLY A 2 43.71 -39.89 -22.41
C GLY A 2 42.46 -39.09 -22.28
N CYS A 3 41.38 -39.70 -21.73
CA CYS A 3 40.15 -39.00 -21.37
C CYS A 3 40.41 -38.16 -20.12
N ALA A 4 40.21 -36.85 -20.23
CA ALA A 4 40.16 -35.96 -19.10
C ALA A 4 38.75 -36.00 -18.51
N GLN A 5 38.63 -36.34 -17.24
CA GLN A 5 37.46 -36.23 -16.43
C GLN A 5 37.14 -34.76 -16.20
N GLY A 6 35.95 -34.34 -16.62
CA GLY A 6 35.43 -33.01 -16.33
C GLY A 6 34.87 -32.95 -14.93
N ASP A 7 35.48 -32.13 -14.09
CA ASP A 7 34.91 -31.75 -12.78
C ASP A 7 33.65 -30.96 -12.98
N CYS A 8 32.53 -31.51 -12.49
CA CYS A 8 31.25 -30.85 -12.40
C CYS A 8 31.31 -29.81 -11.25
N CYS A 9 31.55 -28.58 -11.62
CA CYS A 9 31.62 -27.47 -10.70
C CYS A 9 30.21 -27.23 -10.11
N ALA A 10 30.00 -27.62 -8.85
CA ALA A 10 28.83 -27.28 -8.09
C ALA A 10 28.83 -25.76 -7.88
N SER A 11 27.93 -25.09 -8.57
CA SER A 11 27.69 -23.66 -8.36
C SER A 11 27.17 -23.44 -6.94
N ARG A 12 28.02 -22.89 -6.09
CA ARG A 12 27.60 -22.30 -4.82
C ARG A 12 26.60 -21.19 -5.15
N THR A 13 25.37 -21.35 -4.71
CA THR A 13 24.41 -20.24 -4.59
C THR A 13 24.96 -19.28 -3.55
N GLU A 14 25.66 -18.25 -4.01
CA GLU A 14 25.96 -17.10 -3.16
C GLU A 14 24.62 -16.47 -2.80
N ASN A 15 24.31 -16.43 -1.50
CA ASN A 15 23.23 -15.63 -0.95
C ASN A 15 23.52 -14.17 -1.28
N THR A 16 23.01 -13.69 -2.39
CA THR A 16 23.11 -12.29 -2.75
C THR A 16 22.19 -11.52 -1.79
N VAL A 17 22.79 -10.98 -0.73
CA VAL A 17 22.12 -10.01 0.14
C VAL A 17 21.71 -8.84 -0.76
N ILE A 18 20.41 -8.51 -0.78
CA ILE A 18 19.92 -7.31 -1.44
C ILE A 18 20.53 -6.12 -0.68
N SER A 19 21.69 -5.65 -1.10
CA SER A 19 22.23 -4.39 -0.61
C SER A 19 21.66 -3.27 -1.48
N LEU A 20 20.60 -2.64 -1.02
CA LEU A 20 20.26 -1.31 -1.51
C LEU A 20 21.43 -0.37 -1.19
N PRO A 21 21.78 0.58 -2.08
CA PRO A 21 22.92 1.44 -1.86
C PRO A 21 22.82 2.15 -0.51
N ASN A 22 23.79 1.92 0.35
CA ASN A 22 23.88 2.35 1.74
C ASN A 22 24.24 3.85 1.86
N THR A 23 23.72 4.70 0.98
CA THR A 23 24.07 6.12 0.87
C THR A 23 23.02 7.08 1.44
N PHE A 24 21.96 6.56 2.09
CA PHE A 24 20.97 7.42 2.71
C PHE A 24 21.15 7.40 4.22
N ASP A 25 21.47 8.56 4.76
CA ASP A 25 21.37 8.88 6.17
C ASP A 25 20.00 8.38 6.67
N HIS A 26 19.98 7.64 7.80
CA HIS A 26 18.78 7.10 8.45
C HIS A 26 17.87 8.20 9.01
N SER A 27 17.85 9.36 8.40
CA SER A 27 16.98 10.48 8.71
C SER A 27 15.52 10.14 8.42
N THR A 28 14.66 10.86 9.01
CA THR A 28 13.21 10.74 9.23
C THR A 28 12.36 9.95 8.22
N PRO A 29 12.48 10.07 6.88
CA PRO A 29 11.60 9.33 5.96
C PRO A 29 11.79 7.81 6.00
N TRP A 30 13.03 7.33 6.07
CA TRP A 30 13.34 5.90 6.11
C TRP A 30 13.01 5.27 7.48
N LYS A 31 12.90 6.07 8.54
CA LYS A 31 12.53 5.60 9.86
C LYS A 31 11.19 4.86 9.85
N LEU A 32 10.20 5.37 9.09
CA LEU A 32 8.90 4.72 8.92
C LEU A 32 9.05 3.34 8.26
N TYR A 33 9.74 3.26 7.13
CA TYR A 33 9.96 1.99 6.41
C TYR A 33 10.79 1.01 7.24
N ASN A 34 11.87 1.47 7.87
CA ASN A 34 12.72 0.65 8.72
C ASN A 34 11.95 0.03 9.87
N HIS A 35 11.05 0.80 10.49
CA HIS A 35 10.19 0.28 11.56
C HIS A 35 9.25 -0.80 11.03
N LEU A 36 8.52 -0.51 9.95
CA LEU A 36 7.59 -1.46 9.36
C LEU A 36 8.28 -2.77 8.94
N ILE A 37 9.43 -2.68 8.28
CA ILE A 37 10.21 -3.84 7.84
C ILE A 37 10.77 -4.61 9.04
N GLY A 38 11.33 -3.90 10.02
CA GLY A 38 11.98 -4.49 11.18
C GLY A 38 11.04 -5.34 12.06
N HIS A 39 9.73 -5.10 12.02
CA HIS A 39 8.74 -5.84 12.81
C HIS A 39 8.17 -7.07 12.08
N ILE A 40 8.53 -7.31 10.82
CA ILE A 40 8.15 -8.55 10.14
C ILE A 40 8.95 -9.72 10.76
N PRO A 41 8.30 -10.80 11.23
CA PRO A 41 9.00 -12.00 11.72
C PRO A 41 9.92 -12.62 10.66
N GLU A 42 11.02 -13.23 11.10
CA GLU A 42 12.04 -13.79 10.19
C GLU A 42 11.63 -15.13 9.56
N ASP A 43 10.68 -15.83 10.17
CA ASP A 43 10.17 -17.13 9.73
C ASP A 43 9.10 -17.07 8.64
N ILE A 44 8.70 -15.85 8.24
CA ILE A 44 7.75 -15.67 7.15
C ILE A 44 8.51 -15.70 5.82
N VAL A 45 8.08 -16.61 4.95
CA VAL A 45 8.74 -16.89 3.65
C VAL A 45 7.76 -16.65 2.52
N VAL A 46 8.21 -16.04 1.44
CA VAL A 46 7.43 -15.82 0.21
C VAL A 46 7.21 -17.15 -0.51
N THR A 47 5.96 -17.46 -0.82
CA THR A 47 5.53 -18.68 -1.54
C THR A 47 5.21 -18.40 -3.00
N ASP A 48 4.58 -17.24 -3.29
CA ASP A 48 4.26 -16.79 -4.65
C ASP A 48 4.23 -15.27 -4.72
N TYR A 49 4.32 -14.71 -5.91
CA TYR A 49 4.16 -13.28 -6.16
C TYR A 49 3.79 -13.02 -7.62
N CYS A 50 3.16 -11.89 -7.86
CA CYS A 50 2.89 -11.42 -9.22
C CYS A 50 3.01 -9.91 -9.29
N LEU A 51 3.79 -9.43 -10.25
CA LEU A 51 3.77 -8.05 -10.68
C LEU A 51 2.77 -7.95 -11.85
N GLY A 52 1.51 -7.65 -11.52
CA GLY A 52 0.43 -7.58 -12.49
C GLY A 52 0.28 -6.19 -13.11
N THR A 53 -0.74 -6.02 -13.95
CA THR A 53 -0.97 -4.76 -14.70
C THR A 53 -1.56 -3.64 -13.83
N HIS A 54 -2.55 -3.95 -13.00
CA HIS A 54 -3.23 -2.99 -12.11
C HIS A 54 -2.91 -3.23 -10.65
N TRP A 55 -2.85 -4.50 -10.27
CA TRP A 55 -2.57 -4.94 -8.90
C TRP A 55 -1.42 -5.93 -8.92
N SER A 56 -0.65 -5.92 -7.85
CA SER A 56 0.42 -6.87 -7.58
C SER A 56 0.19 -7.52 -6.23
N TYR A 57 0.71 -8.73 -6.03
CA TYR A 57 0.64 -9.39 -4.74
C TYR A 57 1.96 -10.05 -4.36
N VAL A 58 2.13 -10.26 -3.07
CA VAL A 58 3.11 -11.17 -2.48
C VAL A 58 2.35 -12.10 -1.55
N ASP A 59 2.49 -13.40 -1.80
CA ASP A 59 1.92 -14.47 -0.98
C ASP A 59 3.00 -15.13 -0.13
N THR A 60 2.62 -15.61 1.04
CA THR A 60 3.54 -16.18 2.02
C THR A 60 2.92 -17.39 2.70
N ASN A 61 3.73 -18.10 3.50
CA ASN A 61 3.26 -19.18 4.37
C ASN A 61 2.31 -18.71 5.50
N LYS A 62 2.01 -17.39 5.60
CA LYS A 62 1.15 -16.82 6.66
C LYS A 62 -0.01 -16.00 6.12
N GLY A 63 0.11 -15.38 4.95
CA GLY A 63 -0.93 -14.57 4.34
C GLY A 63 -0.44 -13.87 3.10
N MET A 64 -1.38 -13.29 2.36
CA MET A 64 -1.14 -12.57 1.12
C MET A 64 -1.40 -11.07 1.32
N GLY A 65 -0.57 -10.24 0.68
CA GLY A 65 -0.76 -8.79 0.59
C GLY A 65 -0.81 -8.31 -0.84
N VAL A 66 -1.61 -7.28 -1.07
CA VAL A 66 -1.77 -6.65 -2.39
C VAL A 66 -1.27 -5.22 -2.38
N SER A 67 -0.91 -4.71 -3.55
CA SER A 67 -0.57 -3.31 -3.77
C SER A 67 -0.94 -2.90 -5.19
N PHE A 68 -1.27 -1.63 -5.38
CA PHE A 68 -1.46 -1.06 -6.72
C PHE A 68 -0.13 -1.11 -7.49
N THR A 69 -0.18 -1.48 -8.77
CA THR A 69 1.02 -1.60 -9.59
C THR A 69 1.46 -0.24 -10.10
N CYS A 70 2.60 0.23 -9.62
CA CYS A 70 3.26 1.43 -10.13
C CYS A 70 4.40 1.07 -11.07
N SER A 71 4.63 1.91 -12.07
CA SER A 71 5.72 1.77 -13.04
C SER A 71 6.60 3.01 -13.08
N GLY A 72 7.78 2.90 -13.72
CA GLY A 72 8.73 4.01 -13.85
C GLY A 72 9.75 4.08 -12.72
N GLY A 73 10.38 5.24 -12.57
CA GLY A 73 11.47 5.48 -11.64
C GLY A 73 12.83 4.98 -12.15
N ALA A 74 13.69 4.56 -11.24
CA ALA A 74 15.04 4.05 -11.57
C ALA A 74 15.00 2.72 -12.35
N PRO A 75 16.05 2.34 -13.05
CA PRO A 75 16.15 1.01 -13.65
C PRO A 75 15.98 -0.09 -12.60
N ARG A 76 15.36 -1.19 -13.01
CA ARG A 76 15.15 -2.37 -12.15
C ARG A 76 16.51 -2.96 -11.76
N GLN A 77 16.68 -3.19 -10.47
CA GLN A 77 17.92 -3.76 -9.91
C GLN A 77 17.75 -5.23 -9.50
N PHE A 78 16.52 -5.64 -9.25
CA PHE A 78 16.18 -6.96 -8.76
C PHE A 78 15.71 -7.86 -9.90
N THR A 79 16.44 -8.96 -10.16
CA THR A 79 16.21 -9.88 -11.29
C THR A 79 15.99 -11.34 -10.89
N MET A 80 16.10 -11.66 -9.59
CA MET A 80 15.96 -13.02 -9.09
C MET A 80 14.50 -13.36 -8.72
N ASP A 81 14.23 -14.67 -8.55
CA ASP A 81 12.96 -15.14 -8.04
C ASP A 81 12.81 -14.78 -6.55
N LEU A 82 11.67 -14.25 -6.15
CA LEU A 82 11.38 -13.87 -4.76
C LEU A 82 10.94 -15.08 -3.91
N ARG A 83 10.49 -16.15 -4.53
CA ARG A 83 10.01 -17.34 -3.82
C ARG A 83 11.14 -17.97 -3.00
N GLY A 84 10.81 -18.34 -1.77
CA GLY A 84 11.77 -18.88 -0.82
C GLY A 84 12.57 -17.82 -0.05
N LEU A 85 12.48 -16.53 -0.41
CA LEU A 85 13.12 -15.47 0.36
C LEU A 85 12.32 -15.13 1.63
N PRO A 86 13.00 -14.71 2.71
CA PRO A 86 12.33 -14.12 3.86
C PRO A 86 11.50 -12.89 3.45
N LEU A 87 10.27 -12.80 3.95
CA LEU A 87 9.37 -11.70 3.64
C LEU A 87 9.99 -10.33 3.98
N ARG A 88 10.72 -10.24 5.09
CA ARG A 88 11.46 -9.04 5.50
C ARG A 88 12.42 -8.56 4.41
N THR A 89 13.12 -9.50 3.76
CA THR A 89 14.04 -9.18 2.65
C THR A 89 13.29 -8.60 1.45
N VAL A 90 12.12 -9.17 1.10
CA VAL A 90 11.30 -8.67 0.00
C VAL A 90 10.66 -7.33 0.35
N ALA A 91 10.29 -7.10 1.60
CA ALA A 91 9.78 -5.82 2.07
C ALA A 91 10.80 -4.66 1.94
N GLU A 92 12.11 -4.95 1.93
CA GLU A 92 13.15 -3.93 1.67
C GLU A 92 12.99 -3.29 0.27
N LEU A 93 12.38 -3.99 -0.69
CA LEU A 93 12.07 -3.43 -2.00
C LEU A 93 11.15 -2.22 -1.92
N SER A 94 10.38 -2.03 -0.84
CA SER A 94 9.56 -0.83 -0.62
C SER A 94 10.39 0.47 -0.66
N LYS A 95 11.69 0.39 -0.38
CA LYS A 95 12.64 1.50 -0.46
C LYS A 95 13.24 1.70 -1.85
N SER A 96 13.02 0.78 -2.80
CA SER A 96 13.55 0.90 -4.16
C SER A 96 13.00 2.13 -4.88
N TRP A 97 13.84 2.81 -5.64
CA TRP A 97 13.42 3.89 -6.53
C TRP A 97 12.88 3.39 -7.88
N ASN A 98 12.93 2.07 -8.14
CA ASN A 98 12.14 1.45 -9.20
C ASN A 98 10.73 1.20 -8.66
N MET A 99 9.70 1.77 -9.30
CA MET A 99 8.34 1.72 -8.76
C MET A 99 7.74 0.31 -8.79
N ALA A 100 8.11 -0.53 -9.76
CA ALA A 100 7.65 -1.92 -9.81
C ALA A 100 8.24 -2.76 -8.66
N GLU A 101 9.51 -2.56 -8.32
CA GLU A 101 10.14 -3.18 -7.16
C GLU A 101 9.49 -2.68 -5.86
N ALA A 102 9.27 -1.36 -5.75
CA ALA A 102 8.62 -0.78 -4.59
C ALA A 102 7.17 -1.26 -4.41
N THR A 103 6.45 -1.52 -5.50
CA THR A 103 5.12 -2.15 -5.48
C THR A 103 5.18 -3.51 -4.78
N LEU A 104 6.11 -4.39 -5.17
CA LEU A 104 6.28 -5.69 -4.53
C LEU A 104 6.70 -5.56 -3.06
N GLY A 105 7.56 -4.58 -2.74
CA GLY A 105 7.92 -4.28 -1.36
C GLY A 105 6.73 -3.86 -0.48
N VAL A 106 5.83 -3.03 -1.00
CA VAL A 106 4.60 -2.63 -0.29
C VAL A 106 3.62 -3.80 -0.20
N ALA A 107 3.47 -4.61 -1.25
CA ALA A 107 2.69 -5.85 -1.19
C ALA A 107 3.24 -6.82 -0.13
N ALA A 108 4.56 -6.91 0.03
CA ALA A 108 5.20 -7.70 1.08
C ALA A 108 4.91 -7.16 2.49
N LEU A 109 4.92 -5.84 2.69
CA LEU A 109 4.48 -5.24 3.95
C LEU A 109 3.01 -5.59 4.23
N ASN A 110 2.14 -5.48 3.23
CA ASN A 110 0.72 -5.82 3.36
C ASN A 110 0.48 -7.32 3.61
N ALA A 111 1.33 -8.21 3.09
CA ALA A 111 1.25 -9.65 3.38
C ALA A 111 1.41 -9.97 4.87
N TYR A 112 2.08 -9.10 5.62
CA TYR A 112 2.17 -9.21 7.08
C TYR A 112 1.10 -8.39 7.78
N TYR A 113 1.01 -7.07 7.51
CA TYR A 113 0.18 -6.16 8.29
C TYR A 113 -1.32 -6.23 8.00
N CYS A 114 -1.73 -6.76 6.83
CA CYS A 114 -3.14 -6.82 6.42
C CYS A 114 -3.77 -8.20 6.66
N GLN A 115 -3.43 -8.85 7.78
CA GLN A 115 -3.99 -10.14 8.16
C GLN A 115 -5.03 -9.97 9.27
N LYS A 116 -6.20 -10.61 9.13
CA LYS A 116 -7.27 -10.56 10.14
C LYS A 116 -6.78 -10.95 11.53
N VAL A 117 -5.94 -11.98 11.63
CA VAL A 117 -5.39 -12.44 12.90
C VAL A 117 -4.63 -11.34 13.67
N LEU A 118 -4.05 -10.37 12.98
CA LEU A 118 -3.37 -9.21 13.56
C LEU A 118 -4.32 -8.03 13.79
N LEU A 119 -5.35 -7.90 12.95
CA LEU A 119 -6.24 -6.74 12.94
C LEU A 119 -7.47 -6.91 13.85
N ASP A 120 -7.98 -8.13 14.02
CA ASP A 120 -9.14 -8.42 14.88
C ASP A 120 -8.94 -7.98 16.34
N PRO A 121 -7.78 -8.26 16.97
CA PRO A 121 -7.53 -7.79 18.34
C PRO A 121 -7.46 -6.26 18.47
N LEU A 122 -7.27 -5.55 17.37
CA LEU A 122 -7.22 -4.09 17.29
C LEU A 122 -8.58 -3.46 16.96
N GLY A 123 -9.66 -4.25 16.94
CA GLY A 123 -11.01 -3.74 16.65
C GLY A 123 -11.20 -3.29 15.20
N CYS A 124 -10.49 -3.89 14.25
CA CYS A 124 -10.66 -3.59 12.83
C CYS A 124 -12.08 -3.92 12.37
N VAL A 125 -12.67 -3.02 11.60
CA VAL A 125 -14.01 -3.20 11.00
C VAL A 125 -13.83 -3.59 9.54
N TYR A 126 -14.58 -4.60 9.11
CA TYR A 126 -14.53 -5.11 7.73
C TYR A 126 -15.80 -4.74 6.98
N ASP A 127 -15.63 -4.45 5.69
CA ASP A 127 -16.75 -4.17 4.81
C ASP A 127 -17.57 -5.44 4.59
N GLU A 128 -18.84 -5.38 4.94
CA GLU A 128 -19.82 -6.39 4.55
C GLU A 128 -20.62 -5.85 3.37
N PRO A 129 -20.38 -6.35 2.15
CA PRO A 129 -21.07 -5.88 0.98
C PRO A 129 -22.59 -6.06 1.14
N VAL A 130 -23.33 -4.98 1.13
CA VAL A 130 -24.80 -4.99 1.24
C VAL A 130 -25.39 -4.88 -0.15
N GLN A 131 -26.15 -5.91 -0.58
CA GLN A 131 -26.90 -5.84 -1.82
C GLN A 131 -28.10 -4.89 -1.62
N LEU A 132 -28.16 -3.86 -2.45
CA LEU A 132 -29.27 -2.90 -2.44
C LEU A 132 -30.47 -3.43 -3.27
N PRO A 133 -31.70 -2.88 -3.06
CA PRO A 133 -32.89 -3.33 -3.78
C PRO A 133 -32.81 -3.20 -5.30
N ASP A 134 -31.97 -2.31 -5.82
CA ASP A 134 -31.71 -2.12 -7.26
C ASP A 134 -30.69 -3.12 -7.82
N GLY A 135 -30.20 -4.08 -7.01
CA GLY A 135 -29.20 -5.07 -7.37
C GLY A 135 -27.76 -4.57 -7.28
N SER A 136 -27.51 -3.31 -6.98
CA SER A 136 -26.18 -2.78 -6.75
C SER A 136 -25.62 -3.24 -5.39
N ILE A 137 -24.30 -3.20 -5.24
CA ILE A 137 -23.61 -3.56 -3.98
C ILE A 137 -23.04 -2.28 -3.38
N ARG A 138 -23.53 -1.93 -2.19
CA ARG A 138 -22.91 -0.89 -1.36
C ARG A 138 -21.71 -1.48 -0.65
N LYS A 139 -20.55 -0.84 -0.81
CA LYS A 139 -19.31 -1.16 -0.12
C LYS A 139 -18.95 -0.05 0.86
N MET A 140 -18.14 -0.38 1.86
CA MET A 140 -17.55 0.62 2.75
C MET A 140 -16.72 1.61 1.93
N ASP A 141 -17.02 2.88 2.11
CA ASP A 141 -16.29 3.99 1.50
C ASP A 141 -15.74 4.87 2.62
N ALA A 142 -14.42 5.04 2.65
CA ALA A 142 -13.77 5.86 3.67
C ALA A 142 -14.25 7.33 3.63
N PHE A 143 -14.58 7.86 2.44
CA PHE A 143 -15.10 9.21 2.31
C PHE A 143 -16.50 9.34 2.94
N GLU A 144 -17.36 8.35 2.75
CA GLU A 144 -18.69 8.32 3.36
C GLU A 144 -18.63 8.17 4.90
N LEU A 145 -17.64 7.46 5.45
CA LEU A 145 -17.43 7.34 6.90
C LEU A 145 -17.14 8.71 7.56
N PHE A 146 -16.61 9.66 6.82
CA PHE A 146 -16.27 11.00 7.30
C PHE A 146 -17.16 12.09 6.71
N ARG A 147 -18.20 11.75 5.93
CA ARG A 147 -19.05 12.72 5.25
C ARG A 147 -19.64 13.75 6.22
N GLU A 148 -20.23 13.28 7.30
CA GLU A 148 -20.86 14.17 8.30
C GLU A 148 -19.83 15.09 8.96
N GLU A 149 -18.72 14.51 9.44
CA GLU A 149 -17.66 15.24 10.13
C GLU A 149 -16.92 16.25 9.23
N SER A 150 -16.79 15.95 7.92
CA SER A 150 -16.11 16.79 6.95
C SER A 150 -17.02 17.78 6.21
N THR A 151 -18.33 17.76 6.51
CA THR A 151 -19.27 18.73 5.94
C THR A 151 -18.89 20.17 6.34
N GLY A 152 -18.76 21.07 5.35
CA GLY A 152 -18.34 22.44 5.54
C GLY A 152 -16.85 22.64 5.86
N LYS A 153 -16.03 21.57 5.77
CA LYS A 153 -14.60 21.57 6.03
C LYS A 153 -13.79 21.65 4.75
N LYS A 154 -12.53 22.02 4.87
CA LYS A 154 -11.56 21.97 3.78
C LYS A 154 -11.01 20.55 3.67
N VAL A 155 -11.16 19.93 2.51
CA VAL A 155 -10.78 18.55 2.25
C VAL A 155 -9.75 18.48 1.14
N THR A 156 -8.65 17.79 1.40
CA THR A 156 -7.68 17.40 0.37
C THR A 156 -7.67 15.88 0.21
N VAL A 157 -7.68 15.43 -1.04
CA VAL A 157 -7.51 14.03 -1.41
C VAL A 157 -6.22 13.89 -2.22
N VAL A 158 -5.30 13.05 -1.75
CA VAL A 158 -4.07 12.71 -2.47
C VAL A 158 -4.28 11.42 -3.23
N GLY A 159 -4.28 11.51 -4.54
CA GLY A 159 -4.68 10.47 -5.49
C GLY A 159 -6.11 10.68 -6.01
N HIS A 160 -6.33 10.39 -7.28
CA HIS A 160 -7.65 10.49 -7.89
C HIS A 160 -8.44 9.19 -7.69
N PHE A 161 -9.39 9.21 -6.76
CA PHE A 161 -10.28 8.07 -6.49
C PHE A 161 -11.56 8.16 -7.33
N PRO A 162 -12.20 7.01 -7.67
CA PRO A 162 -13.52 7.01 -8.27
C PRO A 162 -14.52 7.79 -7.42
N HIS A 163 -15.30 8.67 -8.05
CA HIS A 163 -16.35 9.48 -7.41
C HIS A 163 -15.84 10.50 -6.37
N VAL A 164 -14.56 10.87 -6.40
CA VAL A 164 -13.96 11.88 -5.51
C VAL A 164 -14.69 13.23 -5.60
N GLU A 165 -15.29 13.55 -6.76
CA GLU A 165 -16.08 14.77 -7.01
C GLU A 165 -17.27 14.92 -6.06
N ARG A 166 -17.81 13.83 -5.51
CA ARG A 166 -18.93 13.88 -4.55
C ARG A 166 -18.58 14.59 -3.25
N ILE A 167 -17.30 14.65 -2.90
CA ILE A 167 -16.84 15.38 -1.72
C ILE A 167 -17.15 16.88 -1.86
N ALA A 168 -17.09 17.44 -3.07
CA ALA A 168 -17.43 18.83 -3.33
C ALA A 168 -18.90 19.18 -3.04
N GLU A 169 -19.80 18.19 -2.93
CA GLU A 169 -21.20 18.40 -2.59
C GLU A 169 -21.40 18.83 -1.12
N TYR A 170 -20.45 18.49 -0.23
CA TYR A 170 -20.59 18.75 1.20
C TYR A 170 -19.38 19.46 1.83
N ALA A 171 -18.18 19.36 1.27
CA ALA A 171 -17.01 20.11 1.73
C ALA A 171 -17.10 21.58 1.37
N SER A 172 -16.50 22.47 2.17
CA SER A 172 -16.38 23.90 1.82
C SER A 172 -15.36 24.16 0.71
N GLU A 173 -14.35 23.29 0.61
CA GLU A 173 -13.30 23.32 -0.38
C GLU A 173 -12.82 21.87 -0.63
N LEU A 174 -12.66 21.47 -1.89
CA LEU A 174 -12.06 20.21 -2.29
C LEU A 174 -10.84 20.48 -3.16
N THR A 175 -9.69 19.90 -2.77
CA THR A 175 -8.50 19.82 -3.62
C THR A 175 -8.13 18.37 -3.85
N VAL A 176 -7.95 17.96 -5.11
CA VAL A 176 -7.45 16.64 -5.49
C VAL A 176 -6.01 16.80 -5.97
N LEU A 177 -5.06 16.21 -5.26
CA LEU A 177 -3.64 16.21 -5.61
C LEU A 177 -3.31 14.95 -6.38
N GLU A 178 -2.91 15.08 -7.64
CA GLU A 178 -2.61 13.94 -8.51
C GLU A 178 -1.28 14.16 -9.25
N ARG A 179 -0.56 13.07 -9.48
CA ARG A 179 0.71 13.11 -10.21
C ARG A 179 0.50 13.17 -11.72
N ASP A 180 -0.40 12.34 -12.22
CA ASP A 180 -0.77 12.27 -13.64
C ASP A 180 -2.15 12.89 -13.83
N CYS A 181 -2.21 14.23 -13.77
CA CYS A 181 -3.47 14.96 -13.87
C CYS A 181 -4.21 14.62 -15.17
N SER A 182 -5.41 14.10 -15.03
CA SER A 182 -6.29 13.69 -16.14
C SER A 182 -7.69 14.26 -16.05
N SER A 183 -8.02 14.91 -14.94
CA SER A 183 -9.30 15.54 -14.66
C SER A 183 -9.14 17.03 -14.41
N ALA A 184 -10.20 17.81 -14.67
CA ALA A 184 -10.24 19.24 -14.33
C ALA A 184 -10.20 19.51 -12.81
N LEU A 185 -10.46 18.48 -11.99
CA LEU A 185 -10.33 18.54 -10.52
C LEU A 185 -8.90 18.36 -10.05
N ASP A 186 -8.02 17.81 -10.89
CA ASP A 186 -6.68 17.45 -10.48
C ASP A 186 -5.77 18.67 -10.38
N THR A 187 -5.04 18.75 -9.28
CA THR A 187 -3.96 19.69 -9.03
C THR A 187 -2.65 18.89 -8.94
N PRO A 188 -1.56 19.34 -9.60
CA PRO A 188 -0.28 18.62 -9.56
C PRO A 188 0.21 18.36 -8.14
N ASP A 189 0.69 17.13 -7.87
CA ASP A 189 1.09 16.67 -6.53
C ASP A 189 2.10 17.58 -5.80
N PRO A 190 3.03 18.34 -6.45
CA PRO A 190 3.89 19.30 -5.76
C PRO A 190 3.15 20.41 -5.03
N ALA A 191 1.88 20.68 -5.39
CA ALA A 191 1.05 21.67 -4.69
C ALA A 191 0.75 21.25 -3.23
N CYS A 192 1.03 20.01 -2.84
CA CYS A 192 0.84 19.52 -1.47
C CYS A 192 1.52 20.41 -0.41
N GLU A 193 2.69 20.99 -0.72
CA GLU A 193 3.44 21.89 0.17
C GLU A 193 2.65 23.16 0.52
N TYR A 194 1.78 23.60 -0.37
CA TYR A 194 1.00 24.82 -0.24
C TYR A 194 -0.42 24.59 0.28
N VAL A 195 -1.00 23.43 -0.04
CA VAL A 195 -2.40 23.13 0.22
C VAL A 195 -2.57 22.38 1.55
N VAL A 196 -1.87 21.26 1.74
CA VAL A 196 -2.09 20.33 2.86
C VAL A 196 -1.99 20.99 4.25
N PRO A 197 -1.03 21.91 4.54
CA PRO A 197 -0.90 22.49 5.88
C PRO A 197 -2.11 23.29 6.39
N SER A 198 -3.03 23.65 5.50
CA SER A 198 -4.22 24.47 5.82
C SER A 198 -5.54 23.70 5.74
N GLN A 199 -5.49 22.37 5.58
CA GLN A 199 -6.67 21.55 5.45
C GLN A 199 -7.20 21.06 6.80
N ASP A 200 -8.52 20.78 6.86
CA ASP A 200 -9.16 20.15 8.01
C ASP A 200 -9.10 18.62 7.91
N TYR A 201 -9.25 18.08 6.69
CA TYR A 201 -9.21 16.65 6.38
C TYR A 201 -8.27 16.36 5.23
N VAL A 202 -7.44 15.32 5.36
CA VAL A 202 -6.53 14.87 4.32
C VAL A 202 -6.66 13.35 4.13
N PHE A 203 -7.18 12.95 2.99
CA PHE A 203 -7.24 11.56 2.57
C PHE A 203 -6.03 11.24 1.69
N ILE A 204 -5.26 10.24 2.04
CA ILE A 204 -3.99 9.92 1.38
C ILE A 204 -4.05 8.50 0.82
N THR A 205 -3.81 8.35 -0.48
CA THR A 205 -3.71 7.02 -1.10
C THR A 205 -2.55 6.21 -0.52
N GLY A 206 -2.76 4.90 -0.32
CA GLY A 206 -1.68 3.97 0.05
C GLY A 206 -0.55 3.88 -0.98
N VAL A 207 -0.77 4.33 -2.23
CA VAL A 207 0.27 4.42 -3.27
C VAL A 207 1.44 5.32 -2.84
N THR A 208 1.22 6.24 -1.91
CA THR A 208 2.25 7.12 -1.35
C THR A 208 3.35 6.38 -0.60
N PHE A 209 3.12 5.17 -0.13
CA PHE A 209 4.17 4.28 0.38
C PHE A 209 5.06 3.73 -0.74
N ILE A 210 4.51 3.53 -1.96
CA ILE A 210 5.29 3.05 -3.11
C ILE A 210 6.21 4.15 -3.64
N ASN A 211 5.68 5.37 -3.81
CA ASN A 211 6.42 6.51 -4.36
C ASN A 211 7.18 7.33 -3.30
N LYS A 212 7.15 6.92 -2.02
CA LYS A 212 7.86 7.49 -0.87
C LYS A 212 7.39 8.90 -0.45
N THR A 213 6.25 9.36 -0.91
CA THR A 213 5.72 10.67 -0.48
C THR A 213 4.96 10.60 0.85
N ALA A 214 4.58 9.41 1.33
CA ALA A 214 3.84 9.23 2.58
C ALA A 214 4.46 9.96 3.79
N PRO A 215 5.77 9.84 4.11
CA PRO A 215 6.35 10.54 5.26
C PRO A 215 6.20 12.06 5.17
N ARG A 216 6.40 12.64 3.97
CA ARG A 216 6.27 14.09 3.78
C ARG A 216 4.83 14.56 3.89
N LEU A 217 3.89 13.80 3.34
CA LEU A 217 2.46 14.13 3.43
C LEU A 217 1.95 14.07 4.86
N ILE A 218 2.41 13.09 5.64
CA ILE A 218 2.12 12.99 7.08
C ILE A 218 2.64 14.23 7.82
N ASP A 219 3.87 14.67 7.54
CA ASP A 219 4.45 15.88 8.15
C ASP A 219 3.65 17.14 7.81
N LEU A 220 3.17 17.27 6.57
CA LEU A 220 2.37 18.41 6.14
C LEU A 220 0.97 18.40 6.77
N ALA A 221 0.40 17.21 7.02
CA ALA A 221 -0.98 17.02 7.47
C ALA A 221 -1.13 17.07 9.01
N GLN A 222 -0.11 17.40 9.78
CA GLN A 222 -0.10 17.35 11.26
C GLN A 222 -1.25 18.11 11.96
N LYS A 223 -1.91 19.04 11.27
CA LYS A 223 -3.04 19.80 11.81
C LYS A 223 -4.40 19.29 11.31
N ALA A 224 -4.39 18.44 10.32
CA ALA A 224 -5.58 17.88 9.70
C ALA A 224 -5.92 16.52 10.30
N LYS A 225 -7.18 16.12 10.19
CA LYS A 225 -7.56 14.72 10.37
C LYS A 225 -7.09 13.93 9.15
N THR A 226 -6.20 12.96 9.38
CA THR A 226 -5.47 12.28 8.31
C THR A 226 -5.89 10.82 8.18
N ILE A 227 -6.35 10.45 7.00
CA ILE A 227 -6.88 9.13 6.68
C ILE A 227 -6.09 8.52 5.51
N PHE A 228 -5.48 7.35 5.70
CA PHE A 228 -4.96 6.57 4.59
C PHE A 228 -6.05 5.72 3.95
N VAL A 229 -6.11 5.72 2.60
CA VAL A 229 -7.21 5.07 1.84
C VAL A 229 -6.67 4.19 0.72
N GLY A 230 -7.31 3.04 0.54
CA GLY A 230 -7.11 2.13 -0.59
C GLY A 230 -6.32 0.87 -0.26
N PRO A 231 -6.37 -0.16 -1.14
CA PRO A 231 -5.81 -1.49 -0.85
C PRO A 231 -4.29 -1.53 -0.64
N SER A 232 -3.56 -0.49 -1.06
CA SER A 232 -2.10 -0.39 -0.82
C SER A 232 -1.76 0.16 0.57
N VAL A 233 -2.74 0.49 1.41
CA VAL A 233 -2.52 0.99 2.78
C VAL A 233 -1.94 -0.13 3.65
N ILE A 234 -0.87 0.20 4.36
CA ILE A 234 -0.24 -0.69 5.34
C ILE A 234 -1.02 -0.57 6.65
N MET A 235 -1.72 -1.64 7.06
CA MET A 235 -2.61 -1.65 8.23
C MET A 235 -1.83 -1.80 9.55
N SER A 236 -0.74 -1.06 9.71
CA SER A 236 0.09 -1.10 10.92
C SER A 236 -0.37 -0.06 11.94
N PRO A 237 -0.71 -0.45 13.19
CA PRO A 237 -1.08 0.50 14.25
C PRO A 237 0.05 1.47 14.60
N PHE A 238 1.29 1.17 14.24
CA PHE A 238 2.42 2.07 14.39
C PHE A 238 2.19 3.42 13.68
N LEU A 239 1.45 3.43 12.57
CA LEU A 239 1.16 4.66 11.82
C LEU A 239 0.36 5.67 12.63
N PHE A 240 -0.42 5.22 13.61
CA PHE A 240 -1.13 6.14 14.52
C PHE A 240 -0.17 7.00 15.35
N SER A 241 1.01 6.47 15.70
CA SER A 241 2.04 7.26 16.41
C SER A 241 2.65 8.38 15.53
N TRP A 242 2.37 8.37 14.23
CA TRP A 242 2.75 9.42 13.28
C TRP A 242 1.63 10.44 13.03
N GLY A 243 0.52 10.36 13.77
CA GLY A 243 -0.59 11.30 13.66
C GLY A 243 -1.64 10.92 12.63
N ILE A 244 -1.75 9.64 12.29
CA ILE A 244 -2.81 9.13 11.42
C ILE A 244 -4.05 8.81 12.26
N ASP A 245 -5.22 9.22 11.79
CA ASP A 245 -6.50 9.03 12.50
C ASP A 245 -7.24 7.77 12.06
N MET A 246 -7.00 7.29 10.83
CA MET A 246 -7.61 6.05 10.33
C MET A 246 -6.78 5.43 9.21
N LEU A 247 -6.75 4.10 9.19
CA LEU A 247 -6.23 3.28 8.10
C LEU A 247 -7.40 2.56 7.45
N ALA A 248 -7.69 2.88 6.19
CA ALA A 248 -8.73 2.23 5.39
C ALA A 248 -8.06 1.44 4.26
N GLY A 249 -7.71 0.20 4.54
CA GLY A 249 -6.98 -0.71 3.66
C GLY A 249 -7.83 -1.90 3.22
N SER A 250 -7.18 -3.04 3.03
CA SER A 250 -7.86 -4.29 2.66
C SER A 250 -7.19 -5.50 3.28
N VAL A 251 -7.94 -6.59 3.39
CA VAL A 251 -7.46 -7.92 3.79
C VAL A 251 -7.77 -8.95 2.70
N VAL A 252 -6.88 -9.90 2.51
CA VAL A 252 -7.08 -11.02 1.58
C VAL A 252 -7.72 -12.18 2.35
N ASN A 253 -8.93 -12.57 1.94
CA ASN A 253 -9.65 -13.72 2.50
C ASN A 253 -9.52 -14.97 1.61
N ASP A 254 -9.41 -14.78 0.29
CA ASP A 254 -9.24 -15.85 -0.68
C ASP A 254 -8.01 -15.55 -1.56
N PRO A 255 -6.83 -16.09 -1.19
CA PRO A 255 -5.60 -15.87 -1.94
C PRO A 255 -5.66 -16.43 -3.38
N GLU A 256 -6.37 -17.54 -3.61
CA GLU A 256 -6.48 -18.15 -4.95
C GLU A 256 -7.27 -17.25 -5.89
N GLU A 257 -8.42 -16.74 -5.43
CA GLU A 257 -9.24 -15.81 -6.23
C GLU A 257 -8.50 -14.50 -6.48
N VAL A 258 -7.81 -13.95 -5.47
CA VAL A 258 -7.01 -12.72 -5.64
C VAL A 258 -5.87 -12.96 -6.63
N ALA A 259 -5.12 -14.06 -6.51
CA ALA A 259 -4.05 -14.39 -7.45
C ALA A 259 -4.57 -14.57 -8.87
N PHE A 260 -5.71 -15.26 -9.05
CA PHE A 260 -6.35 -15.40 -10.36
C PHE A 260 -6.69 -14.05 -10.97
N ASN A 261 -7.35 -13.16 -10.24
CA ASN A 261 -7.74 -11.83 -10.72
C ASN A 261 -6.52 -10.98 -11.09
N VAL A 262 -5.49 -10.95 -10.25
CA VAL A 262 -4.26 -10.20 -10.51
C VAL A 262 -3.53 -10.70 -11.74
N LYS A 263 -3.35 -12.03 -11.88
CA LYS A 263 -2.68 -12.66 -13.03
C LYS A 263 -3.44 -12.41 -14.35
N ASN A 264 -4.76 -12.24 -14.28
CA ASN A 264 -5.59 -11.93 -15.44
C ASN A 264 -5.75 -10.41 -15.70
N GLY A 265 -5.06 -9.56 -14.95
CA GLY A 265 -5.08 -8.11 -15.14
C GLY A 265 -6.38 -7.43 -14.74
N ALA A 266 -7.17 -8.03 -13.83
CA ALA A 266 -8.40 -7.43 -13.35
C ALA A 266 -8.11 -6.13 -12.59
N GLY A 267 -8.80 -5.05 -12.98
CA GLY A 267 -8.71 -3.76 -12.29
C GLY A 267 -9.65 -3.62 -11.10
N LYS A 268 -10.78 -4.36 -11.11
CA LYS A 268 -11.83 -4.28 -10.07
C LYS A 268 -12.22 -5.70 -9.68
N PHE A 269 -11.83 -6.14 -8.48
CA PHE A 269 -12.19 -7.44 -7.91
C PHE A 269 -12.38 -7.37 -6.38
N PHE A 270 -12.71 -6.17 -5.88
CA PHE A 270 -12.98 -5.97 -4.46
C PHE A 270 -14.32 -6.56 -4.07
N GLY A 271 -14.35 -7.27 -2.97
CA GLY A 271 -15.53 -7.95 -2.46
C GLY A 271 -15.18 -8.84 -1.30
N THR A 272 -15.58 -10.11 -1.36
CA THR A 272 -15.30 -11.10 -0.32
C THR A 272 -13.86 -11.58 -0.32
N ALA A 273 -13.27 -11.80 -1.50
CA ALA A 273 -11.89 -12.30 -1.64
C ALA A 273 -10.85 -11.26 -1.23
N LEU A 274 -11.01 -10.01 -1.67
CA LEU A 274 -10.24 -8.84 -1.23
C LEU A 274 -11.22 -7.87 -0.57
N GLN A 275 -11.30 -7.93 0.75
CA GLN A 275 -12.27 -7.22 1.58
C GLN A 275 -11.68 -5.91 2.11
N MET A 276 -12.43 -4.81 1.99
CA MET A 276 -12.02 -3.54 2.58
C MET A 276 -12.10 -3.62 4.11
N ALA A 277 -11.19 -2.91 4.76
CA ALA A 277 -11.02 -2.91 6.21
C ALA A 277 -10.69 -1.51 6.72
N ALA A 278 -11.21 -1.15 7.88
CA ALA A 278 -10.93 0.12 8.53
C ALA A 278 -10.45 -0.09 9.97
N LEU A 279 -9.33 0.54 10.30
CA LEU A 279 -8.74 0.51 11.63
C LEU A 279 -8.57 1.95 12.14
N ARG A 280 -9.05 2.20 13.37
CA ARG A 280 -8.86 3.47 14.09
C ARG A 280 -7.98 3.24 15.32
N PRO A 281 -7.28 4.27 15.83
CA PRO A 281 -6.60 4.17 17.11
C PRO A 281 -7.62 3.85 18.21
N HIS A 282 -7.23 3.02 19.18
CA HIS A 282 -8.02 2.84 20.39
C HIS A 282 -8.00 4.15 21.20
N GLU A 283 -9.16 4.58 21.69
CA GLU A 283 -9.30 5.69 22.64
C GLU A 283 -8.59 5.38 23.97
#